data_9598eeaf8c90e108c74dedf7422b6f03
#
_entry.id   9598eeaf8c90e108c74dedf7422b6f03
#
_cell.length_a   1.000
_cell.length_b   1.000
_cell.length_c   1.000
_cell.angle_alpha   90.00
_cell.angle_beta   90.00
_cell.angle_gamma   90.00
#
_symmetry.space_group_name_H-M   'P 1'
#
loop_
_entity.id
_entity.type
_entity.pdbx_description
1 polymer ?
#
loop_
_entity_poly.entity_id
_entity_poly.type
_entity_poly.pdbx_seq_one_letter_code
_entity_poly.pdbx_strand_id
1 'polypeptide(L)'
;IPLIAKMAQSGKPILMSLGVASKRDLDLALQTIKDNGNPEVVIMQCDTNYPADISNSNILQIPRIKQEYKCITGYSDHTTSSLTAIVAAALGAKVFEKHLTQESSKGAIDAFFSATETAFREYVTDLRLAEAALGKERFRSPDNESTNRSKRSIYPKKDIRKDSIFTSDNVGVFRPGLSLAPEKLDWIIGKSAARDIRAGERLSEIDVI
;
A
#
# COMPACT_ATOMS: atom_id res chain seq x y z
N ILE A 1 -3.27 35.36 9.32
CA ILE A 1 -4.69 35.18 9.67
C ILE A 1 -5.61 35.95 8.74
N PRO A 2 -5.47 37.26 8.45
CA PRO A 2 -6.40 37.94 7.54
C PRO A 2 -6.51 37.33 6.15
N LEU A 3 -5.40 36.85 5.57
CA LEU A 3 -5.38 36.15 4.29
C LEU A 3 -6.17 34.83 4.36
N ILE A 4 -5.96 34.06 5.41
CA ILE A 4 -6.66 32.78 5.63
C ILE A 4 -8.17 33.02 5.74
N ALA A 5 -8.61 34.02 6.50
CA ALA A 5 -10.01 34.41 6.60
C ALA A 5 -10.60 34.75 5.22
N LYS A 6 -9.88 35.56 4.42
CA LYS A 6 -10.32 35.94 3.07
C LYS A 6 -10.41 34.72 2.14
N MET A 7 -9.47 33.79 2.22
CA MET A 7 -9.52 32.54 1.46
C MET A 7 -10.72 31.68 1.88
N ALA A 8 -10.96 31.54 3.18
CA ALA A 8 -12.09 30.79 3.71
C ALA A 8 -13.44 31.35 3.22
N GLN A 9 -13.62 32.65 3.17
CA GLN A 9 -14.82 33.33 2.66
C GLN A 9 -15.10 33.06 1.17
N SER A 10 -14.10 32.54 0.43
CA SER A 10 -14.33 32.18 -0.98
C SER A 10 -15.20 30.92 -1.16
N GLY A 11 -15.38 30.11 -0.11
CA GLY A 11 -16.11 28.85 -0.12
C GLY A 11 -15.41 27.75 -0.93
N LYS A 12 -14.15 27.96 -1.36
CA LYS A 12 -13.39 26.95 -2.12
C LYS A 12 -12.54 26.10 -1.16
N PRO A 13 -12.24 24.83 -1.49
CA PRO A 13 -11.30 24.03 -0.72
C PRO A 13 -9.95 24.71 -0.55
N ILE A 14 -9.42 24.68 0.67
CA ILE A 14 -8.13 25.28 1.02
C ILE A 14 -7.08 24.19 1.11
N LEU A 15 -6.02 24.30 0.30
CA LEU A 15 -4.81 23.50 0.42
C LEU A 15 -3.79 24.33 1.21
N MET A 16 -3.40 23.85 2.40
CA MET A 16 -2.54 24.56 3.31
C MET A 16 -1.31 23.74 3.68
N SER A 17 -0.14 24.26 3.30
CA SER A 17 1.14 23.66 3.66
C SER A 17 1.58 24.17 5.04
N LEU A 18 2.10 23.26 5.89
CA LEU A 18 2.52 23.58 7.24
C LEU A 18 3.81 24.41 7.27
N GLY A 19 4.79 24.02 6.46
CA GLY A 19 6.08 24.70 6.42
C GLY A 19 6.70 24.85 7.81
N VAL A 20 6.91 26.09 8.24
CA VAL A 20 7.48 26.44 9.55
C VAL A 20 6.42 26.65 10.65
N ALA A 21 5.16 26.39 10.36
CA ALA A 21 4.06 26.62 11.31
C ALA A 21 4.18 25.71 12.53
N SER A 22 4.01 26.27 13.71
CA SER A 22 3.84 25.52 14.95
C SER A 22 2.42 24.92 15.02
N LYS A 23 2.22 23.95 15.95
CA LYS A 23 0.88 23.44 16.24
C LYS A 23 -0.12 24.54 16.57
N ARG A 24 0.29 25.55 17.35
CA ARG A 24 -0.55 26.70 17.71
C ARG A 24 -0.97 27.50 16.49
N ASP A 25 -0.04 27.70 15.54
CA ASP A 25 -0.33 28.44 14.31
C ASP A 25 -1.34 27.67 13.44
N LEU A 26 -1.18 26.37 13.37
CA LEU A 26 -2.12 25.49 12.66
C LEU A 26 -3.51 25.53 13.31
N ASP A 27 -3.60 25.36 14.62
CA ASP A 27 -4.86 25.41 15.36
C ASP A 27 -5.59 26.74 15.14
N LEU A 28 -4.85 27.86 15.19
CA LEU A 28 -5.38 29.20 14.93
C LEU A 28 -5.86 29.38 13.48
N ALA A 29 -5.11 28.85 12.52
CA ALA A 29 -5.48 28.87 11.10
C ALA A 29 -6.78 28.09 10.86
N LEU A 30 -6.89 26.89 11.40
CA LEU A 30 -8.07 26.02 11.26
C LEU A 30 -9.29 26.64 11.95
N GLN A 31 -9.13 27.24 13.14
CA GLN A 31 -10.21 27.96 13.80
C GLN A 31 -10.68 29.14 12.95
N THR A 32 -9.74 29.91 12.36
CA THR A 32 -10.07 31.03 11.47
C THR A 32 -10.88 30.53 10.25
N ILE A 33 -10.48 29.41 9.64
CA ILE A 33 -11.17 28.83 8.49
C ILE A 33 -12.60 28.42 8.88
N LYS A 34 -12.75 27.75 10.02
CA LYS A 34 -14.03 27.32 10.56
C LYS A 34 -14.96 28.49 10.87
N ASP A 35 -14.46 29.55 11.52
CA ASP A 35 -15.21 30.74 11.89
C ASP A 35 -15.72 31.51 10.65
N ASN A 36 -15.08 31.33 9.51
CA ASN A 36 -15.50 31.89 8.23
C ASN A 36 -16.35 30.92 7.39
N GLY A 37 -16.83 29.81 8.00
CA GLY A 37 -17.84 28.92 7.39
C GLY A 37 -17.31 27.94 6.34
N ASN A 38 -15.99 27.71 6.26
CA ASN A 38 -15.41 26.78 5.29
C ASN A 38 -14.91 25.50 6.00
N PRO A 39 -15.53 24.32 5.75
CA PRO A 39 -15.08 23.07 6.33
C PRO A 39 -14.04 22.33 5.47
N GLU A 40 -13.77 22.79 4.24
CA GLU A 40 -12.98 22.06 3.26
C GLU A 40 -11.49 22.45 3.31
N VAL A 41 -10.71 21.68 4.04
CA VAL A 41 -9.28 21.93 4.23
C VAL A 41 -8.49 20.63 3.95
N VAL A 42 -7.39 20.77 3.21
CA VAL A 42 -6.31 19.80 3.09
C VAL A 42 -5.09 20.35 3.82
N ILE A 43 -4.53 19.60 4.75
CA ILE A 43 -3.29 19.98 5.43
C ILE A 43 -2.14 19.17 4.81
N MET A 44 -1.11 19.88 4.34
CA MET A 44 0.05 19.26 3.70
C MET A 44 1.30 19.38 4.57
N GLN A 45 1.94 18.25 4.86
CA GLN A 45 3.30 18.27 5.39
C GLN A 45 4.24 18.92 4.38
N CYS A 46 5.18 19.70 4.85
CA CYS A 46 6.08 20.47 4.01
C CYS A 46 7.39 20.77 4.74
N ASP A 47 8.53 20.66 4.04
CA ASP A 47 9.81 21.28 4.41
C ASP A 47 10.02 22.53 3.55
N THR A 48 10.39 23.64 4.14
CA THR A 48 10.55 24.94 3.46
C THR A 48 11.97 25.21 2.96
N ASN A 49 12.84 24.21 2.95
CA ASN A 49 14.13 24.30 2.25
C ASN A 49 13.96 24.01 0.75
N TYR A 50 14.74 24.68 -0.08
CA TYR A 50 14.66 24.63 -1.54
C TYR A 50 16.04 24.43 -2.18
N PRO A 51 16.42 23.20 -2.61
CA PRO A 51 15.70 21.94 -2.42
C PRO A 51 15.68 21.49 -0.94
N ALA A 52 14.68 20.69 -0.59
CA ALA A 52 14.60 20.07 0.72
C ALA A 52 15.51 18.83 0.81
N ASP A 53 16.13 18.65 1.97
CA ASP A 53 16.82 17.41 2.31
C ASP A 53 15.79 16.33 2.69
N ILE A 54 15.96 15.13 2.12
CA ILE A 54 15.09 13.98 2.40
C ILE A 54 15.02 13.69 3.90
N SER A 55 16.11 13.85 4.64
CA SER A 55 16.17 13.61 6.09
C SER A 55 15.29 14.55 6.92
N ASN A 56 14.95 15.72 6.37
CA ASN A 56 14.12 16.74 7.03
C ASN A 56 12.64 16.69 6.63
N SER A 57 12.25 15.76 5.75
CA SER A 57 10.89 15.71 5.21
C SER A 57 9.81 15.39 6.26
N ASN A 58 10.17 14.79 7.40
CA ASN A 58 9.27 14.50 8.53
C ASN A 58 7.93 13.88 8.13
N ILE A 59 7.95 12.92 7.20
CA ILE A 59 6.77 12.32 6.58
C ILE A 59 5.85 11.63 7.61
N LEU A 60 6.38 11.17 8.73
CA LEU A 60 5.58 10.62 9.85
C LEU A 60 4.57 11.62 10.44
N GLN A 61 4.69 12.91 10.14
CA GLN A 61 3.70 13.90 10.54
C GLN A 61 2.35 13.72 9.82
N ILE A 62 2.33 13.13 8.62
CA ILE A 62 1.12 12.94 7.80
C ILE A 62 0.05 12.10 8.53
N PRO A 63 0.32 10.86 8.99
CA PRO A 63 -0.68 10.09 9.73
C PRO A 63 -1.09 10.76 11.05
N ARG A 64 -0.17 11.48 11.71
CA ARG A 64 -0.49 12.25 12.93
C ARG A 64 -1.50 13.36 12.66
N ILE A 65 -1.27 14.18 11.61
CA ILE A 65 -2.19 15.24 11.18
C ILE A 65 -3.57 14.64 10.88
N LYS A 66 -3.61 13.55 10.10
CA LYS A 66 -4.84 12.85 9.76
C LYS A 66 -5.61 12.38 10.99
N GLN A 67 -4.91 11.81 11.98
CA GLN A 67 -5.51 11.32 13.21
C GLN A 67 -6.04 12.46 14.08
N GLU A 68 -5.28 13.56 14.22
CA GLU A 68 -5.59 14.68 15.12
C GLU A 68 -6.68 15.58 14.54
N TYR A 69 -6.58 15.96 13.27
CA TYR A 69 -7.46 16.97 12.64
C TYR A 69 -8.59 16.36 11.80
N LYS A 70 -8.61 15.04 11.60
CA LYS A 70 -9.66 14.32 10.85
C LYS A 70 -9.92 14.89 9.44
N CYS A 71 -8.90 15.40 8.79
CA CYS A 71 -8.95 16.00 7.46
C CYS A 71 -8.20 15.17 6.41
N ILE A 72 -8.35 15.54 5.15
CA ILE A 72 -7.49 15.04 4.08
C ILE A 72 -6.08 15.59 4.30
N THR A 73 -5.08 14.72 4.17
CA THR A 73 -3.67 15.10 4.30
C THR A 73 -2.96 15.04 2.96
N GLY A 74 -1.96 15.87 2.79
CA GLY A 74 -1.11 15.94 1.62
C GLY A 74 0.38 16.10 1.97
N TYR A 75 1.16 16.23 0.93
CA TYR A 75 2.59 16.50 1.00
C TYR A 75 2.98 17.54 -0.05
N SER A 76 3.55 18.68 0.40
CA SER A 76 4.16 19.70 -0.45
C SER A 76 5.65 19.38 -0.52
N ASP A 77 6.08 18.90 -1.69
CA ASP A 77 7.38 18.26 -1.89
C ASP A 77 8.39 19.17 -2.57
N HIS A 78 9.42 19.55 -1.83
CA HIS A 78 10.55 20.36 -2.31
C HIS A 78 11.84 19.53 -2.51
N THR A 79 11.78 18.19 -2.38
CA THR A 79 12.91 17.33 -2.69
C THR A 79 13.08 17.18 -4.22
N THR A 80 14.24 16.68 -4.64
CA THR A 80 14.49 16.42 -6.09
C THR A 80 14.12 15.02 -6.54
N SER A 81 13.55 14.20 -5.65
CA SER A 81 13.24 12.79 -5.87
C SER A 81 11.75 12.51 -5.65
N SER A 82 11.21 11.44 -6.23
CA SER A 82 9.86 10.92 -5.93
C SER A 82 9.79 10.09 -4.65
N LEU A 83 10.93 9.73 -4.03
CA LEU A 83 10.99 8.83 -2.89
C LEU A 83 10.13 9.29 -1.71
N THR A 84 10.27 10.56 -1.31
CA THR A 84 9.51 11.14 -0.18
C THR A 84 8.01 11.14 -0.45
N ALA A 85 7.60 11.43 -1.67
CA ALA A 85 6.20 11.41 -2.09
C ALA A 85 5.63 9.98 -2.07
N ILE A 86 6.38 8.97 -2.52
CA ILE A 86 6.01 7.56 -2.44
C ILE A 86 5.77 7.15 -0.98
N VAL A 87 6.69 7.51 -0.09
CA VAL A 87 6.55 7.24 1.36
C VAL A 87 5.34 7.99 1.94
N ALA A 88 5.14 9.26 1.56
CA ALA A 88 3.99 10.05 1.98
C ALA A 88 2.66 9.43 1.52
N ALA A 89 2.59 8.92 0.30
CA ALA A 89 1.42 8.20 -0.23
C ALA A 89 1.13 6.94 0.60
N ALA A 90 2.16 6.16 0.92
CA ALA A 90 2.06 4.97 1.76
C ALA A 90 1.55 5.29 3.18
N LEU A 91 1.90 6.46 3.71
CA LEU A 91 1.45 6.95 5.02
C LEU A 91 0.12 7.72 4.97
N GLY A 92 -0.53 7.77 3.82
CA GLY A 92 -1.91 8.22 3.68
C GLY A 92 -2.10 9.64 3.13
N ALA A 93 -1.06 10.29 2.61
CA ALA A 93 -1.22 11.52 1.84
C ALA A 93 -2.08 11.26 0.59
N LYS A 94 -2.96 12.20 0.27
CA LYS A 94 -3.88 12.12 -0.88
C LYS A 94 -3.69 13.26 -1.88
N VAL A 95 -3.04 14.33 -1.46
CA VAL A 95 -2.74 15.51 -2.28
C VAL A 95 -1.24 15.72 -2.30
N PHE A 96 -0.69 15.97 -3.48
CA PHE A 96 0.73 16.21 -3.68
C PHE A 96 0.94 17.49 -4.45
N GLU A 97 1.83 18.32 -3.93
CA GLU A 97 2.22 19.60 -4.52
C GLU A 97 3.72 19.58 -4.83
N LYS A 98 4.12 20.09 -5.98
CA LYS A 98 5.53 20.14 -6.38
C LYS A 98 5.77 21.30 -7.34
N HIS A 99 6.91 21.98 -7.18
CA HIS A 99 7.34 22.98 -8.12
C HIS A 99 7.59 22.39 -9.51
N LEU A 100 7.05 23.04 -10.54
CA LEU A 100 7.18 22.64 -11.95
C LEU A 100 7.85 23.77 -12.75
N THR A 101 8.80 23.42 -13.59
CA THR A 101 9.42 24.35 -14.54
C THR A 101 9.39 23.79 -15.96
N GLN A 102 9.39 24.67 -16.96
CA GLN A 102 9.64 24.26 -18.34
C GLN A 102 11.11 24.02 -18.56
N GLU A 103 11.46 23.04 -19.37
CA GLU A 103 12.87 22.74 -19.71
C GLU A 103 13.61 23.95 -20.33
N SER A 104 12.88 24.81 -21.03
CA SER A 104 13.41 26.05 -21.63
C SER A 104 13.65 27.19 -20.62
N SER A 105 13.11 27.10 -19.40
CA SER A 105 13.10 28.19 -18.40
C SER A 105 14.27 28.10 -17.42
N LYS A 106 15.47 27.75 -17.87
CA LYS A 106 16.66 27.53 -17.03
C LYS A 106 17.09 28.75 -16.16
N GLY A 107 16.60 29.93 -16.46
CA GLY A 107 16.90 31.16 -15.73
C GLY A 107 15.82 31.59 -14.71
N ALA A 108 14.73 30.84 -14.54
CA ALA A 108 13.73 31.15 -13.54
C ALA A 108 14.29 30.92 -12.12
N ILE A 109 13.86 31.73 -11.16
CA ILE A 109 14.40 31.74 -9.78
C ILE A 109 14.32 30.35 -9.14
N ASP A 110 13.20 29.65 -9.30
CA ASP A 110 12.94 28.33 -8.68
C ASP A 110 13.30 27.15 -9.58
N ALA A 111 13.85 27.38 -10.78
CA ALA A 111 14.10 26.33 -11.77
C ALA A 111 15.10 25.26 -11.27
N PHE A 112 16.04 25.63 -10.41
CA PHE A 112 17.13 24.75 -10.00
C PHE A 112 16.69 23.58 -9.09
N PHE A 113 15.52 23.68 -8.44
CA PHE A 113 14.93 22.60 -7.64
C PHE A 113 13.57 22.14 -8.17
N SER A 114 13.00 22.84 -9.13
CA SER A 114 11.72 22.49 -9.74
C SER A 114 11.84 21.25 -10.63
N ALA A 115 10.82 20.42 -10.65
CA ALA A 115 10.74 19.32 -11.60
C ALA A 115 10.50 19.86 -13.00
N THR A 116 11.24 19.34 -13.99
CA THR A 116 10.91 19.56 -15.41
C THR A 116 9.62 18.80 -15.77
N GLU A 117 9.06 19.07 -16.93
CA GLU A 117 7.87 18.36 -17.42
C GLU A 117 8.07 16.83 -17.45
N THR A 118 9.26 16.39 -17.87
CA THR A 118 9.63 14.97 -17.90
C THR A 118 9.73 14.40 -16.49
N ALA A 119 10.48 15.05 -15.59
CA ALA A 119 10.63 14.62 -14.21
C ALA A 119 9.29 14.63 -13.45
N PHE A 120 8.41 15.59 -13.73
CA PHE A 120 7.09 15.63 -13.13
C PHE A 120 6.18 14.49 -13.63
N ARG A 121 6.29 14.11 -14.89
CA ARG A 121 5.58 12.94 -15.44
C ARG A 121 6.03 11.65 -14.75
N GLU A 122 7.33 11.48 -14.55
CA GLU A 122 7.89 10.35 -13.81
C GLU A 122 7.39 10.34 -12.37
N TYR A 123 7.44 11.48 -11.69
CA TYR A 123 6.93 11.66 -10.33
C TYR A 123 5.45 11.22 -10.19
N VAL A 124 4.59 11.64 -11.11
CA VAL A 124 3.18 11.22 -11.12
C VAL A 124 3.03 9.72 -11.38
N THR A 125 3.84 9.17 -12.29
CA THR A 125 3.86 7.73 -12.59
C THR A 125 4.25 6.92 -11.36
N ASP A 126 5.29 7.32 -10.65
CA ASP A 126 5.76 6.68 -9.42
C ASP A 126 4.68 6.70 -8.32
N LEU A 127 4.00 7.84 -8.15
CA LEU A 127 2.87 7.94 -7.21
C LEU A 127 1.72 7.00 -7.57
N ARG A 128 1.36 6.86 -8.84
CA ARG A 128 0.32 5.93 -9.29
C ARG A 128 0.73 4.48 -9.09
N LEU A 129 1.98 4.15 -9.32
CA LEU A 129 2.53 2.81 -9.05
C LEU A 129 2.53 2.51 -7.54
N ALA A 130 2.93 3.49 -6.70
CA ALA A 130 2.87 3.36 -5.26
C ALA A 130 1.43 3.13 -4.75
N GLU A 131 0.46 3.90 -5.26
CA GLU A 131 -0.96 3.72 -4.93
C GLU A 131 -1.45 2.32 -5.30
N ALA A 132 -1.11 1.83 -6.48
CA ALA A 132 -1.46 0.48 -6.92
C ALA A 132 -0.80 -0.60 -6.04
N ALA A 133 0.46 -0.39 -5.62
CA ALA A 133 1.22 -1.32 -4.79
C ALA A 133 0.67 -1.44 -3.36
N LEU A 134 0.02 -0.40 -2.82
CA LEU A 134 -0.61 -0.44 -1.49
C LEU A 134 -1.71 -1.50 -1.42
N GLY A 135 -2.43 -1.75 -2.52
CA GLY A 135 -3.43 -2.79 -2.60
C GLY A 135 -4.56 -2.63 -1.58
N LYS A 136 -4.97 -3.75 -1.00
CA LYS A 136 -6.03 -3.82 0.03
C LYS A 136 -5.51 -4.55 1.26
N GLU A 137 -5.85 -4.07 2.44
CA GLU A 137 -5.56 -4.73 3.72
C GLU A 137 -6.40 -6.00 3.88
N ARG A 138 -5.93 -7.09 3.28
CA ARG A 138 -6.55 -8.40 3.40
C ARG A 138 -5.54 -9.51 3.13
N PHE A 139 -5.68 -10.63 3.82
CA PHE A 139 -5.03 -11.85 3.39
C PHE A 139 -5.60 -12.28 2.04
N ARG A 140 -4.75 -12.81 1.16
CA ARG A 140 -5.25 -13.41 -0.09
C ARG A 140 -6.17 -14.57 0.25
N SER A 141 -7.41 -14.53 -0.24
CA SER A 141 -8.30 -15.68 -0.14
C SER A 141 -7.78 -16.82 -1.02
N PRO A 142 -7.69 -18.04 -0.47
CA PRO A 142 -7.11 -19.18 -1.18
C PRO A 142 -8.03 -19.82 -2.23
N ASP A 143 -9.27 -19.36 -2.41
CA ASP A 143 -10.36 -20.15 -2.95
C ASP A 143 -10.47 -20.16 -4.48
N ASN A 144 -9.39 -19.91 -5.20
CA ASN A 144 -9.35 -20.14 -6.63
C ASN A 144 -8.28 -21.18 -7.01
N GLU A 145 -8.53 -21.91 -8.08
CA GLU A 145 -7.64 -22.97 -8.57
C GLU A 145 -6.21 -22.47 -8.84
N SER A 146 -6.06 -21.23 -9.35
CA SER A 146 -4.75 -20.61 -9.60
C SER A 146 -3.92 -20.45 -8.33
N THR A 147 -4.53 -20.01 -7.22
CA THR A 147 -3.86 -19.86 -5.92
C THR A 147 -3.55 -21.23 -5.32
N ASN A 148 -4.46 -22.20 -5.48
CA ASN A 148 -4.26 -23.55 -4.97
C ASN A 148 -3.15 -24.30 -5.71
N ARG A 149 -2.87 -24.01 -6.98
CA ARG A 149 -1.73 -24.58 -7.71
C ARG A 149 -0.37 -24.26 -7.05
N SER A 150 -0.25 -23.14 -6.37
CA SER A 150 0.98 -22.76 -5.67
C SER A 150 1.14 -23.39 -4.28
N LYS A 151 0.03 -23.90 -3.70
CA LYS A 151 0.04 -24.64 -2.43
C LYS A 151 0.53 -26.07 -2.62
N ARG A 152 0.67 -26.78 -1.52
CA ARG A 152 0.96 -28.23 -1.53
C ARG A 152 -0.22 -29.01 -0.98
N SER A 153 -0.33 -30.28 -1.38
CA SER A 153 -1.22 -31.26 -0.80
C SER A 153 -0.61 -32.67 -0.87
N ILE A 154 -1.27 -33.62 -0.27
CA ILE A 154 -0.81 -35.00 -0.17
C ILE A 154 -1.15 -35.72 -1.47
N TYR A 155 -0.15 -36.40 -2.06
CA TYR A 155 -0.31 -37.24 -3.26
C TYR A 155 0.35 -38.59 -3.06
N PRO A 156 -0.20 -39.65 -3.70
CA PRO A 156 0.46 -40.93 -3.81
C PRO A 156 1.75 -40.83 -4.63
N LYS A 157 2.87 -41.34 -4.12
CA LYS A 157 4.14 -41.46 -4.83
C LYS A 157 4.18 -42.63 -5.81
N LYS A 158 3.36 -43.64 -5.56
CA LYS A 158 3.23 -44.89 -6.31
C LYS A 158 1.79 -45.37 -6.22
N ASP A 159 1.44 -46.34 -7.05
CA ASP A 159 0.12 -46.98 -7.01
C ASP A 159 -0.11 -47.62 -5.63
N ILE A 160 -1.29 -47.43 -5.07
CA ILE A 160 -1.72 -47.99 -3.79
C ILE A 160 -2.96 -48.83 -4.06
N ARG A 161 -2.91 -50.10 -3.69
CA ARG A 161 -4.07 -50.98 -3.83
C ARG A 161 -5.08 -50.75 -2.71
N LYS A 162 -6.32 -51.05 -2.98
CA LYS A 162 -7.37 -51.11 -1.95
C LYS A 162 -6.87 -51.91 -0.74
N ASP A 163 -7.27 -51.51 0.45
CA ASP A 163 -6.92 -52.08 1.75
C ASP A 163 -5.43 -52.02 2.13
N SER A 164 -4.56 -51.44 1.28
CA SER A 164 -3.17 -51.17 1.60
C SER A 164 -3.03 -49.96 2.54
N ILE A 165 -2.05 -50.01 3.43
CA ILE A 165 -1.81 -48.96 4.41
C ILE A 165 -1.05 -47.76 3.78
N PHE A 166 -1.48 -46.54 4.06
CA PHE A 166 -0.75 -45.33 3.74
C PHE A 166 0.49 -45.21 4.63
N THR A 167 1.63 -45.00 4.00
CA THR A 167 2.93 -44.87 4.68
C THR A 167 3.72 -43.69 4.13
N SER A 168 4.74 -43.23 4.83
CA SER A 168 5.67 -42.18 4.35
C SER A 168 6.36 -42.58 3.01
N ASP A 169 6.40 -43.87 2.67
CA ASP A 169 7.00 -44.38 1.42
C ASP A 169 6.07 -44.28 0.23
N ASN A 170 4.74 -44.35 0.44
CA ASN A 170 3.77 -44.35 -0.65
C ASN A 170 2.97 -43.05 -0.82
N VAL A 171 3.00 -42.15 0.15
CA VAL A 171 2.44 -40.79 0.01
C VAL A 171 3.48 -39.72 0.31
N GLY A 172 3.23 -38.50 -0.13
CA GLY A 172 4.07 -37.35 0.15
C GLY A 172 3.39 -36.03 -0.18
N VAL A 173 4.02 -34.93 0.21
CA VAL A 173 3.47 -33.59 0.10
C VAL A 173 4.10 -32.86 -1.09
N PHE A 174 3.32 -32.63 -2.15
CA PHE A 174 3.75 -32.02 -3.40
C PHE A 174 2.81 -30.89 -3.83
N ARG A 175 3.23 -30.10 -4.82
CA ARG A 175 2.34 -29.20 -5.57
C ARG A 175 1.67 -29.96 -6.70
N PRO A 176 0.43 -29.58 -7.07
CA PRO A 176 -0.40 -28.47 -6.60
C PRO A 176 -1.20 -28.79 -5.32
N GLY A 177 -1.76 -27.75 -4.68
CA GLY A 177 -2.66 -27.87 -3.53
C GLY A 177 -4.10 -28.23 -3.94
N LEU A 178 -4.27 -29.30 -4.69
CA LEU A 178 -5.56 -29.73 -5.26
C LEU A 178 -6.02 -31.09 -4.73
N SER A 179 -5.32 -31.65 -3.76
CA SER A 179 -5.57 -32.93 -3.13
C SER A 179 -5.73 -32.72 -1.61
N LEU A 180 -5.70 -33.79 -0.82
CA LEU A 180 -5.82 -33.74 0.64
C LEU A 180 -4.78 -32.78 1.26
N ALA A 181 -5.21 -31.92 2.17
CA ALA A 181 -4.37 -30.89 2.77
C ALA A 181 -3.17 -31.49 3.53
N PRO A 182 -1.99 -30.82 3.53
CA PRO A 182 -0.79 -31.35 4.17
C PRO A 182 -0.93 -31.65 5.67
N GLU A 183 -1.77 -30.88 6.36
CA GLU A 183 -2.08 -31.08 7.79
C GLU A 183 -2.74 -32.44 8.11
N LYS A 184 -3.26 -33.11 7.08
CA LYS A 184 -3.84 -34.45 7.19
C LYS A 184 -2.79 -35.57 7.05
N LEU A 185 -1.48 -35.25 6.91
CA LEU A 185 -0.46 -36.27 6.66
C LEU A 185 -0.40 -37.27 7.82
N ASP A 186 -0.32 -36.80 9.06
CA ASP A 186 -0.28 -37.67 10.21
C ASP A 186 -1.58 -38.46 10.42
N TRP A 187 -2.70 -37.88 9.99
CA TRP A 187 -4.02 -38.52 10.05
C TRP A 187 -4.15 -39.66 9.04
N ILE A 188 -3.55 -39.55 7.82
CA ILE A 188 -3.64 -40.58 6.80
C ILE A 188 -2.65 -41.75 7.01
N ILE A 189 -1.45 -41.46 7.56
CA ILE A 189 -0.43 -42.49 7.82
C ILE A 189 -0.97 -43.54 8.79
N GLY A 190 -0.84 -44.81 8.40
CA GLY A 190 -1.33 -45.98 9.16
C GLY A 190 -2.76 -46.39 8.88
N LYS A 191 -3.52 -45.61 8.10
CA LYS A 191 -4.86 -45.93 7.64
C LYS A 191 -4.83 -46.69 6.31
N SER A 192 -5.93 -47.34 5.93
CA SER A 192 -6.03 -48.11 4.72
C SER A 192 -6.70 -47.36 3.58
N ALA A 193 -6.34 -47.67 2.36
CA ALA A 193 -6.97 -47.12 1.16
C ALA A 193 -8.36 -47.78 0.91
N ALA A 194 -9.38 -46.97 0.71
CA ALA A 194 -10.76 -47.40 0.45
C ALA A 194 -10.92 -48.00 -0.95
N ARG A 195 -10.02 -47.70 -1.89
CA ARG A 195 -10.01 -48.14 -3.28
C ARG A 195 -8.59 -48.20 -3.83
N ASP A 196 -8.44 -48.73 -5.04
CA ASP A 196 -7.19 -48.59 -5.80
C ASP A 196 -6.94 -47.11 -6.16
N ILE A 197 -5.71 -46.62 -5.96
CA ILE A 197 -5.30 -45.25 -6.18
C ILE A 197 -4.02 -45.25 -7.01
N ARG A 198 -3.98 -44.45 -8.07
CA ARG A 198 -2.79 -44.33 -8.93
C ARG A 198 -1.80 -43.31 -8.40
N ALA A 199 -0.54 -43.46 -8.72
CA ALA A 199 0.49 -42.48 -8.45
C ALA A 199 0.10 -41.12 -9.04
N GLY A 200 0.24 -40.04 -8.20
CA GLY A 200 -0.11 -38.67 -8.58
C GLY A 200 -1.61 -38.35 -8.61
N GLU A 201 -2.49 -39.29 -8.31
CA GLU A 201 -3.92 -39.06 -8.22
C GLU A 201 -4.28 -38.16 -7.03
N ARG A 202 -5.34 -37.37 -7.15
CA ARG A 202 -5.83 -36.54 -6.04
C ARG A 202 -6.49 -37.43 -4.99
N LEU A 203 -6.15 -37.15 -3.72
CA LEU A 203 -6.76 -37.78 -2.56
C LEU A 203 -7.79 -36.89 -1.92
N SER A 204 -8.79 -37.50 -1.36
CA SER A 204 -9.82 -36.90 -0.49
C SER A 204 -10.05 -37.80 0.74
N GLU A 205 -10.82 -37.32 1.72
CA GLU A 205 -11.07 -38.09 2.94
C GLU A 205 -11.83 -39.39 2.71
N ILE A 206 -12.64 -39.47 1.65
CA ILE A 206 -13.38 -40.70 1.29
C ILE A 206 -12.48 -41.83 0.77
N ASP A 207 -11.24 -41.51 0.38
CA ASP A 207 -10.27 -42.51 -0.09
C ASP A 207 -9.54 -43.20 1.07
N VAL A 208 -9.87 -42.86 2.33
CA VAL A 208 -9.14 -43.26 3.54
C VAL A 208 -10.10 -43.92 4.54
N ILE A 209 -9.80 -45.13 5.01
CA ILE A 209 -10.55 -45.90 6.03
C ILE A 209 -9.63 -46.33 7.18
#